data_dcbf4bf6ea751ceb441ea25ba173aa21
#
_entry.id   dcbf4bf6ea751ceb441ea25ba173aa21
#
_cell.length_a   1.000
_cell.length_b   1.000
_cell.length_c   1.000
_cell.angle_alpha   90.00
_cell.angle_beta   90.00
_cell.angle_gamma   90.00
#
_symmetry.space_group_name_H-M   'P 1'
#
loop_
_entity.id
_entity.type
_entity.pdbx_description
1 polymer ?
#
loop_
_entity_poly.entity_id
_entity_poly.type
_entity_poly.pdbx_seq_one_letter_code
_entity_poly.pdbx_strand_id
1 'polypeptide(L)'
;RQMCIRDRMQYVVWRGKKEEYELFSYEDGETTSTPTLSYDQYQRLEDFLKKKNNPALLPIQIAYYTGLRIGEVCGLTWQDINLEEQYLTVRRSMRYNGARHKTEIGATKRKKIRTVDFCDTLAAILKTAKAEQHKNRFRYGELYSLNYYLEVKEKDRTYYEVYSLPRAEEVPEGYKELSFVCLRPDGAFEAPSTVGIMCRTARKKLEGLEDFHFHMLRHTYTSNLLSNGAAPKDVQELLGHTDVSTTMNIYAHATREAKRTSARLLDKVIGGA
;
A
#
# COMPACT_ATOMS: atom_id res chain seq x y z
N ARG A 1 -2.44 36.88 17.78
CA ARG A 1 -2.13 35.86 16.80
C ARG A 1 -1.45 34.70 17.51
N GLN A 2 -2.14 33.58 17.62
CA GLN A 2 -1.59 32.33 18.09
C GLN A 2 -0.82 31.66 16.94
N MET A 3 0.48 31.52 17.06
CA MET A 3 1.29 30.74 16.14
C MET A 3 1.55 29.40 16.80
N CYS A 4 0.93 28.38 16.28
CA CYS A 4 1.09 27.00 16.75
C CYS A 4 2.16 26.35 15.87
N ILE A 5 3.38 26.21 16.38
CA ILE A 5 4.41 25.39 15.75
C ILE A 5 4.23 23.98 16.29
N ARG A 6 3.74 23.09 15.46
CA ARG A 6 3.56 21.68 15.78
C ARG A 6 4.86 20.95 15.51
N ASP A 7 5.71 20.88 16.48
CA ASP A 7 6.82 19.93 16.50
C ASP A 7 6.52 18.84 17.52
N ARG A 8 6.64 17.68 17.13
CA ARG A 8 6.27 16.32 17.51
C ARG A 8 5.97 15.96 18.97
N MET A 9 6.33 16.77 19.93
CA MET A 9 6.04 16.56 21.37
C MET A 9 6.07 17.86 22.18
N GLN A 10 6.14 19.00 21.52
CA GLN A 10 6.23 20.29 22.24
C GLN A 10 5.31 21.30 21.59
N TYR A 11 4.50 21.97 22.39
CA TYR A 11 3.74 23.13 21.97
C TYR A 11 4.39 24.37 22.55
N VAL A 12 4.66 25.36 21.71
CA VAL A 12 5.05 26.69 22.14
C VAL A 12 3.83 27.58 22.03
N VAL A 13 3.31 28.02 23.15
CA VAL A 13 2.22 29.02 23.18
C VAL A 13 2.83 30.39 23.43
N TRP A 14 2.70 31.29 22.45
CA TRP A 14 3.11 32.66 22.61
C TRP A 14 1.98 33.47 23.24
N ARG A 15 2.23 34.07 24.41
CA ARG A 15 1.28 34.94 25.14
C ARG A 15 1.81 36.36 25.24
N GLY A 16 1.27 37.27 24.43
CA GLY A 16 1.39 38.71 24.61
C GLY A 16 2.74 39.32 24.26
N LYS A 17 2.96 40.60 24.75
CA LYS A 17 4.11 41.44 24.41
C LYS A 17 5.42 41.15 25.18
N LYS A 18 5.41 40.15 26.04
CA LYS A 18 6.61 39.56 26.66
C LYS A 18 6.82 38.19 26.11
N GLU A 19 8.06 37.87 25.73
CA GLU A 19 8.48 36.56 25.25
C GLU A 19 8.49 35.56 26.41
N GLU A 20 7.33 35.15 26.88
CA GLU A 20 7.19 34.01 27.78
C GLU A 20 6.84 32.79 26.94
N TYR A 21 7.79 31.88 26.84
CA TYR A 21 7.60 30.56 26.20
C TYR A 21 7.28 29.57 27.30
N GLU A 22 6.08 29.00 27.30
CA GLU A 22 5.78 27.81 28.06
C GLU A 22 6.03 26.58 27.16
N LEU A 23 7.04 25.83 27.53
CA LEU A 23 7.34 24.54 26.91
C LEU A 23 6.47 23.47 27.60
N PHE A 24 5.46 23.02 26.94
CA PHE A 24 4.72 21.84 27.39
C PHE A 24 5.39 20.60 26.83
N SER A 25 6.10 19.86 27.66
CA SER A 25 6.45 18.48 27.37
C SER A 25 5.23 17.63 27.67
N TYR A 26 4.75 16.88 26.69
CA TYR A 26 3.82 15.80 26.97
C TYR A 26 4.55 14.73 27.78
N GLU A 27 4.28 14.69 29.08
CA GLU A 27 4.50 13.48 29.85
C GLU A 27 3.52 12.43 29.30
N ASP A 28 4.04 11.36 28.78
CA ASP A 28 3.41 10.07 28.39
C ASP A 28 1.87 10.01 28.31
N GLY A 29 1.25 11.06 27.78
CA GLY A 29 -0.17 11.06 27.46
C GLY A 29 -0.35 10.56 26.04
N GLU A 30 -0.84 9.33 25.92
CA GLU A 30 -1.41 8.71 24.74
C GLU A 30 -0.87 9.24 23.40
N THR A 31 0.36 8.88 23.07
CA THR A 31 0.80 8.96 21.69
C THR A 31 -0.20 8.11 20.89
N THR A 32 -0.99 8.77 20.04
CA THR A 32 -1.89 8.06 19.12
C THR A 32 -1.03 7.16 18.25
N SER A 33 -0.86 5.91 18.71
CA SER A 33 -0.08 4.92 18.00
C SER A 33 -0.70 4.77 16.62
N THR A 34 0.11 4.90 15.58
CA THR A 34 -0.37 4.63 14.22
C THR A 34 -0.87 3.19 14.20
N PRO A 35 -2.16 2.94 13.95
CA PRO A 35 -2.72 1.61 14.08
C PRO A 35 -2.07 0.65 13.09
N THR A 36 -1.64 -0.50 13.58
CA THR A 36 -1.04 -1.60 12.82
C THR A 36 -1.86 -2.87 13.04
N LEU A 37 -1.76 -3.82 12.11
CA LEU A 37 -2.36 -5.14 12.27
C LEU A 37 -1.38 -6.08 12.98
N SER A 38 -1.86 -6.85 13.95
CA SER A 38 -1.15 -8.04 14.40
C SER A 38 -1.18 -9.12 13.31
N TYR A 39 -0.27 -10.10 13.41
CA TYR A 39 -0.26 -11.20 12.46
C TYR A 39 -1.56 -12.02 12.49
N ASP A 40 -2.13 -12.24 13.68
CA ASP A 40 -3.41 -12.93 13.85
C ASP A 40 -4.58 -12.15 13.20
N GLN A 41 -4.62 -10.82 13.36
CA GLN A 41 -5.61 -9.97 12.69
C GLN A 41 -5.48 -10.07 11.16
N TYR A 42 -4.24 -10.07 10.65
CA TYR A 42 -4.00 -10.23 9.22
C TYR A 42 -4.45 -11.61 8.72
N GLN A 43 -4.14 -12.69 9.43
CA GLN A 43 -4.57 -14.03 9.07
C GLN A 43 -6.11 -14.15 9.03
N ARG A 44 -6.80 -13.62 10.03
CA ARG A 44 -8.28 -13.59 10.05
C ARG A 44 -8.87 -12.83 8.86
N LEU A 45 -8.25 -11.70 8.49
CA LEU A 45 -8.63 -10.94 7.30
C LEU A 45 -8.40 -11.76 6.01
N GLU A 46 -7.25 -12.39 5.89
CA GLU A 46 -6.88 -13.23 4.76
C GLU A 46 -7.84 -14.42 4.60
N ASP A 47 -8.14 -15.15 5.67
CA ASP A 47 -9.05 -16.28 5.68
C ASP A 47 -10.49 -15.87 5.33
N PHE A 48 -10.94 -14.72 5.84
CA PHE A 48 -12.25 -14.18 5.49
C PHE A 48 -12.37 -13.89 3.99
N LEU A 49 -11.31 -13.37 3.38
CA LEU A 49 -11.28 -13.10 1.94
C LEU A 49 -11.16 -14.38 1.11
N LYS A 50 -10.32 -15.33 1.54
CA LYS A 50 -10.17 -16.66 0.92
C LYS A 50 -11.50 -17.42 0.91
N LYS A 51 -12.17 -17.50 2.05
CA LYS A 51 -13.47 -18.18 2.19
C LYS A 51 -14.55 -17.65 1.24
N LYS A 52 -14.42 -16.38 0.85
CA LYS A 52 -15.36 -15.69 -0.06
C LYS A 52 -14.89 -15.66 -1.51
N ASN A 53 -13.72 -16.21 -1.83
CA ASN A 53 -13.07 -16.04 -3.14
C ASN A 53 -13.04 -14.57 -3.57
N ASN A 54 -12.74 -13.67 -2.62
CA ASN A 54 -12.86 -12.23 -2.85
C ASN A 54 -11.65 -11.71 -3.62
N PRO A 55 -11.83 -11.00 -4.75
CA PRO A 55 -10.72 -10.49 -5.57
C PRO A 55 -9.85 -9.46 -4.86
N ALA A 56 -10.31 -8.83 -3.77
CA ALA A 56 -9.50 -7.94 -2.94
C ALA A 56 -8.39 -8.67 -2.15
N LEU A 57 -8.39 -10.01 -2.11
CA LEU A 57 -7.36 -10.80 -1.42
C LEU A 57 -5.97 -10.47 -1.94
N LEU A 58 -5.76 -10.58 -3.26
CA LEU A 58 -4.45 -10.34 -3.85
C LEU A 58 -3.93 -8.90 -3.63
N PRO A 59 -4.71 -7.83 -3.84
CA PRO A 59 -4.32 -6.48 -3.48
C PRO A 59 -3.90 -6.32 -2.01
N ILE A 60 -4.62 -6.95 -1.08
CA ILE A 60 -4.31 -6.89 0.35
C ILE A 60 -3.00 -7.62 0.66
N GLN A 61 -2.79 -8.81 0.08
CA GLN A 61 -1.54 -9.56 0.23
C GLN A 61 -0.34 -8.76 -0.31
N ILE A 62 -0.44 -8.22 -1.53
CA ILE A 62 0.63 -7.39 -2.10
C ILE A 62 0.94 -6.22 -1.18
N ALA A 63 -0.07 -5.49 -0.69
CA ALA A 63 0.14 -4.35 0.19
C ALA A 63 0.75 -4.74 1.54
N TYR A 64 0.39 -5.90 2.10
CA TYR A 64 0.94 -6.40 3.35
C TYR A 64 2.43 -6.70 3.24
N TYR A 65 2.87 -7.31 2.13
CA TYR A 65 4.26 -7.70 1.90
C TYR A 65 5.14 -6.63 1.23
N THR A 66 4.58 -5.50 0.78
CA THR A 66 5.35 -4.46 0.08
C THR A 66 5.12 -3.04 0.60
N GLY A 67 4.10 -2.84 1.41
CA GLY A 67 3.72 -1.51 1.89
C GLY A 67 3.21 -0.55 0.79
N LEU A 68 2.86 -1.04 -0.40
CA LEU A 68 2.36 -0.21 -1.50
C LEU A 68 1.01 0.45 -1.17
N ARG A 69 0.77 1.61 -1.75
CA ARG A 69 -0.54 2.29 -1.68
C ARG A 69 -1.56 1.56 -2.54
N ILE A 70 -2.84 1.62 -2.16
CA ILE A 70 -3.94 0.94 -2.88
C ILE A 70 -3.92 1.21 -4.40
N GLY A 71 -3.75 2.46 -4.81
CA GLY A 71 -3.70 2.80 -6.22
C GLY A 71 -2.43 2.29 -6.92
N GLU A 72 -1.31 2.20 -6.22
CA GLU A 72 -0.07 1.61 -6.74
C GLU A 72 -0.26 0.09 -6.94
N VAL A 73 -0.87 -0.60 -5.98
CA VAL A 73 -1.18 -2.04 -6.09
C VAL A 73 -2.12 -2.34 -7.24
N CYS A 74 -3.25 -1.64 -7.33
CA CYS A 74 -4.21 -1.84 -8.42
C CYS A 74 -3.67 -1.42 -9.79
N GLY A 75 -2.65 -0.56 -9.82
CA GLY A 75 -1.98 -0.14 -11.05
C GLY A 75 -0.84 -1.05 -11.52
N LEU A 76 -0.47 -2.10 -10.76
CA LEU A 76 0.59 -3.04 -11.16
C LEU A 76 0.17 -3.85 -12.39
N THR A 77 1.12 -4.03 -13.31
CA THR A 77 1.00 -4.96 -14.43
C THR A 77 2.06 -6.06 -14.32
N TRP A 78 1.86 -7.19 -15.00
CA TRP A 78 2.83 -8.28 -15.00
C TRP A 78 4.20 -7.89 -15.58
N GLN A 79 4.23 -6.85 -16.42
CA GLN A 79 5.49 -6.28 -16.95
C GLN A 79 6.30 -5.53 -15.88
N ASP A 80 5.67 -5.14 -14.79
CA ASP A 80 6.33 -4.47 -13.68
C ASP A 80 6.93 -5.44 -12.66
N ILE A 81 6.71 -6.77 -12.80
CA ILE A 81 7.11 -7.78 -11.83
C ILE A 81 8.17 -8.72 -12.41
N ASN A 82 9.31 -8.79 -11.75
CA ASN A 82 10.32 -9.81 -11.97
C ASN A 82 10.20 -10.88 -10.86
N LEU A 83 9.67 -12.06 -11.22
CA LEU A 83 9.47 -13.16 -10.29
C LEU A 83 10.74 -13.97 -10.00
N GLU A 84 11.76 -13.85 -10.84
CA GLU A 84 13.04 -14.55 -10.67
C GLU A 84 13.93 -13.79 -9.69
N GLU A 85 14.09 -12.49 -9.90
CA GLU A 85 14.87 -11.59 -9.04
C GLU A 85 14.04 -11.00 -7.89
N GLN A 86 12.75 -11.32 -7.80
CA GLN A 86 11.84 -10.96 -6.72
C GLN A 86 11.73 -9.45 -6.44
N TYR A 87 11.56 -8.66 -7.49
CA TYR A 87 11.26 -7.25 -7.35
C TYR A 87 10.07 -6.82 -8.22
N LEU A 88 9.47 -5.71 -7.85
CA LEU A 88 8.46 -5.03 -8.65
C LEU A 88 8.81 -3.55 -8.83
N THR A 89 8.38 -2.97 -9.95
CA THR A 89 8.61 -1.56 -10.28
C THR A 89 7.30 -0.78 -10.20
N VAL A 90 7.23 0.18 -9.29
CA VAL A 90 6.07 1.06 -9.12
C VAL A 90 6.19 2.25 -10.08
N ARG A 91 5.48 2.17 -11.21
CA ARG A 91 5.50 3.21 -12.27
C ARG A 91 4.26 4.07 -12.28
N ARG A 92 3.11 3.51 -11.87
CA ARG A 92 1.80 4.13 -12.02
C ARG A 92 0.93 3.93 -10.78
N SER A 93 -0.15 4.67 -10.74
CA SER A 93 -1.19 4.54 -9.72
C SER A 93 -2.56 4.61 -10.39
N MET A 94 -3.45 3.70 -10.03
CA MET A 94 -4.84 3.68 -10.45
C MET A 94 -5.68 4.53 -9.47
N ARG A 95 -6.66 5.27 -9.99
CA ARG A 95 -7.59 6.06 -9.19
C ARG A 95 -8.95 6.13 -9.87
N TYR A 96 -9.99 6.31 -9.08
CA TYR A 96 -11.30 6.69 -9.59
C TYR A 96 -11.42 8.21 -9.62
N ASN A 97 -11.80 8.75 -10.76
CA ASN A 97 -12.08 10.17 -10.93
C ASN A 97 -13.59 10.40 -10.83
N GLY A 98 -14.06 10.92 -9.71
CA GLY A 98 -15.49 11.11 -9.44
C GLY A 98 -16.14 12.14 -10.35
N ALA A 99 -15.42 13.18 -10.80
CA ALA A 99 -15.96 14.20 -11.70
C ALA A 99 -16.22 13.68 -13.12
N ARG A 100 -15.42 12.69 -13.55
CA ARG A 100 -15.53 12.08 -14.88
C ARG A 100 -16.24 10.73 -14.85
N HIS A 101 -16.50 10.19 -13.66
CA HIS A 101 -17.02 8.83 -13.45
C HIS A 101 -16.19 7.74 -14.15
N LYS A 102 -14.86 7.91 -14.19
CA LYS A 102 -13.91 7.01 -14.86
C LYS A 102 -12.82 6.53 -13.93
N THR A 103 -12.35 5.31 -14.17
CA THR A 103 -11.10 4.81 -13.57
C THR A 103 -9.95 5.22 -14.46
N GLU A 104 -8.94 5.83 -13.89
CA GLU A 104 -7.77 6.35 -14.58
C GLU A 104 -6.50 5.74 -14.01
N ILE A 105 -5.49 5.57 -14.86
CA ILE A 105 -4.11 5.35 -14.43
C ILE A 105 -3.29 6.61 -14.71
N GLY A 106 -2.28 6.82 -13.88
CA GLY A 106 -1.37 7.96 -14.04
C GLY A 106 -0.07 7.73 -13.28
N ALA A 107 0.81 8.71 -13.34
CA ALA A 107 2.04 8.67 -12.55
C ALA A 107 1.74 8.56 -11.05
N THR A 108 2.65 7.98 -10.29
CA THR A 108 2.60 7.97 -8.83
C THR A 108 2.51 9.42 -8.30
N LYS A 109 1.99 9.60 -7.09
CA LYS A 109 1.74 10.93 -6.48
C LYS A 109 2.90 11.93 -6.61
N ARG A 110 4.13 11.44 -6.80
CA ARG A 110 5.36 12.26 -6.93
C ARG A 110 6.12 12.01 -8.23
N LYS A 111 5.49 11.37 -9.22
CA LYS A 111 6.09 10.99 -10.51
C LYS A 111 7.40 10.19 -10.38
N LYS A 112 7.70 9.63 -9.20
CA LYS A 112 8.93 8.87 -8.94
C LYS A 112 8.67 7.39 -9.20
N ILE A 113 9.42 6.81 -10.11
CA ILE A 113 9.50 5.36 -10.33
C ILE A 113 10.43 4.80 -9.25
N ARG A 114 10.05 3.68 -8.63
CA ARG A 114 10.88 2.97 -7.66
C ARG A 114 10.73 1.47 -7.82
N THR A 115 11.79 0.76 -7.46
CA THR A 115 11.78 -0.69 -7.32
C THR A 115 11.54 -1.06 -5.86
N VAL A 116 10.82 -2.14 -5.64
CA VAL A 116 10.54 -2.69 -4.32
C VAL A 116 10.78 -4.19 -4.39
N ASP A 117 11.75 -4.67 -3.61
CA ASP A 117 12.04 -6.08 -3.46
C ASP A 117 10.96 -6.75 -2.59
N PHE A 118 10.72 -8.05 -2.83
CA PHE A 118 9.73 -8.80 -2.08
C PHE A 118 10.22 -10.20 -1.71
N CYS A 119 9.61 -10.76 -0.67
CA CYS A 119 9.98 -12.05 -0.10
C CYS A 119 9.41 -13.24 -0.89
N ASP A 120 9.96 -14.45 -0.61
CA ASP A 120 9.53 -15.73 -1.21
C ASP A 120 8.04 -15.98 -1.07
N THR A 121 7.45 -15.61 0.06
CA THR A 121 6.01 -15.76 0.30
C THR A 121 5.19 -15.00 -0.73
N LEU A 122 5.55 -13.75 -1.01
CA LEU A 122 4.84 -12.96 -2.04
C LEU A 122 5.14 -13.50 -3.44
N ALA A 123 6.35 -13.98 -3.70
CA ALA A 123 6.68 -14.64 -4.98
C ALA A 123 5.78 -15.84 -5.25
N ALA A 124 5.55 -16.70 -4.25
CA ALA A 124 4.64 -17.86 -4.35
C ALA A 124 3.18 -17.42 -4.59
N ILE A 125 2.71 -16.40 -3.87
CA ILE A 125 1.37 -15.82 -4.06
C ILE A 125 1.20 -15.29 -5.49
N LEU A 126 2.15 -14.53 -6.00
CA LEU A 126 2.10 -13.96 -7.35
C LEU A 126 2.15 -15.04 -8.45
N LYS A 127 2.98 -16.08 -8.28
CA LYS A 127 3.00 -17.25 -9.18
C LYS A 127 1.64 -17.94 -9.23
N THR A 128 1.03 -18.17 -8.06
CA THR A 128 -0.30 -18.75 -7.93
C THR A 128 -1.37 -17.88 -8.60
N ALA A 129 -1.35 -16.57 -8.35
CA ALA A 129 -2.29 -15.63 -8.96
C ALA A 129 -2.18 -15.60 -10.48
N LYS A 130 -0.96 -15.62 -11.03
CA LYS A 130 -0.72 -15.68 -12.48
C LYS A 130 -1.29 -16.96 -13.09
N ALA A 131 -1.06 -18.10 -12.44
CA ALA A 131 -1.61 -19.39 -12.88
C ALA A 131 -3.14 -19.41 -12.83
N GLU A 132 -3.75 -18.82 -11.79
CA GLU A 132 -5.20 -18.74 -11.66
C GLU A 132 -5.83 -17.82 -12.71
N GLN A 133 -5.18 -16.71 -13.07
CA GLN A 133 -5.63 -15.86 -14.18
C GLN A 133 -5.64 -16.64 -15.51
N HIS A 134 -4.62 -17.45 -15.76
CA HIS A 134 -4.61 -18.32 -16.94
C HIS A 134 -5.76 -19.32 -16.95
N LYS A 135 -6.04 -20.00 -15.82
CA LYS A 135 -7.17 -20.91 -15.69
C LYS A 135 -8.51 -20.21 -15.91
N ASN A 136 -8.68 -19.03 -15.33
CA ASN A 136 -9.88 -18.23 -15.47
C ASN A 136 -10.11 -17.80 -16.93
N ARG A 137 -9.04 -17.43 -17.64
CA ARG A 137 -9.12 -17.09 -19.07
C ARG A 137 -9.69 -18.25 -19.90
N PHE A 138 -9.32 -19.49 -19.59
CA PHE A 138 -9.93 -20.68 -20.23
C PHE A 138 -11.36 -20.91 -19.79
N ARG A 139 -11.64 -20.76 -18.47
CA ARG A 139 -12.96 -20.98 -17.90
C ARG A 139 -14.03 -20.06 -18.47
N TYR A 140 -13.71 -18.78 -18.58
CA TYR A 140 -14.63 -17.74 -19.07
C TYR A 140 -14.64 -17.63 -20.59
N GLY A 141 -13.63 -18.14 -21.29
CA GLY A 141 -13.55 -18.12 -22.74
C GLY A 141 -13.69 -16.72 -23.35
N GLU A 142 -14.70 -16.54 -24.19
CA GLU A 142 -14.98 -15.26 -24.84
C GLU A 142 -15.55 -14.20 -23.90
N LEU A 143 -16.15 -14.60 -22.79
CA LEU A 143 -16.65 -13.69 -21.74
C LEU A 143 -15.54 -13.14 -20.84
N TYR A 144 -14.32 -13.68 -20.95
CA TYR A 144 -13.18 -13.16 -20.20
C TYR A 144 -12.81 -11.75 -20.66
N SER A 145 -12.72 -10.82 -19.73
CA SER A 145 -12.37 -9.43 -20.04
C SER A 145 -10.86 -9.25 -20.19
N LEU A 146 -10.47 -8.50 -21.21
CA LEU A 146 -9.14 -7.95 -21.36
C LEU A 146 -9.17 -6.46 -20.97
N ASN A 147 -8.05 -5.94 -20.50
CA ASN A 147 -7.99 -4.60 -19.96
C ASN A 147 -7.19 -3.69 -20.88
N TYR A 148 -7.67 -2.48 -21.06
CA TYR A 148 -7.11 -1.50 -21.98
C TYR A 148 -7.05 -0.15 -21.31
N TYR A 149 -6.16 0.71 -21.82
CA TYR A 149 -6.22 2.13 -21.54
C TYR A 149 -6.41 2.94 -22.82
N LEU A 150 -7.13 4.04 -22.70
CA LEU A 150 -7.31 5.04 -23.73
C LEU A 150 -6.63 6.34 -23.29
N GLU A 151 -5.79 6.90 -24.16
CA GLU A 151 -5.21 8.22 -23.95
C GLU A 151 -6.23 9.30 -24.37
N VAL A 152 -6.69 10.10 -23.41
CA VAL A 152 -7.63 11.20 -23.62
C VAL A 152 -6.92 12.52 -23.43
N LYS A 153 -6.85 13.34 -24.46
CA LYS A 153 -6.25 14.68 -24.44
C LYS A 153 -7.33 15.75 -24.31
N GLU A 154 -7.28 16.51 -23.24
CA GLU A 154 -8.15 17.66 -23.00
C GLU A 154 -7.32 18.90 -22.73
N LYS A 155 -7.36 19.89 -23.62
CA LYS A 155 -6.61 21.16 -23.53
C LYS A 155 -5.15 20.91 -23.07
N ASP A 156 -4.84 21.20 -21.79
CA ASP A 156 -3.48 21.11 -21.23
C ASP A 156 -3.24 19.82 -20.45
N ARG A 157 -4.14 18.83 -20.47
CA ARG A 157 -4.06 17.61 -19.65
C ARG A 157 -4.28 16.37 -20.49
N THR A 158 -3.47 15.35 -20.21
CA THR A 158 -3.62 14.00 -20.75
C THR A 158 -4.06 13.06 -19.63
N TYR A 159 -5.09 12.28 -19.88
CA TYR A 159 -5.61 11.25 -18.99
C TYR A 159 -5.48 9.89 -19.66
N TYR A 160 -5.38 8.84 -18.84
CA TYR A 160 -5.33 7.46 -19.33
C TYR A 160 -6.48 6.72 -18.66
N GLU A 161 -7.62 6.66 -19.34
CA GLU A 161 -8.80 5.96 -18.87
C GLU A 161 -8.66 4.47 -19.04
N VAL A 162 -9.12 3.68 -18.05
CA VAL A 162 -9.01 2.21 -18.05
C VAL A 162 -10.37 1.59 -18.31
N TYR A 163 -10.35 0.58 -19.16
CA TYR A 163 -11.55 -0.16 -19.57
C TYR A 163 -11.28 -1.67 -19.52
N SER A 164 -12.34 -2.44 -19.23
CA SER A 164 -12.35 -3.89 -19.38
C SER A 164 -13.40 -4.24 -20.43
N LEU A 165 -12.98 -4.96 -21.47
CA LEU A 165 -13.84 -5.40 -22.57
C LEU A 165 -13.81 -6.92 -22.67
N PRO A 166 -14.95 -7.62 -22.83
CA PRO A 166 -14.98 -9.05 -23.14
C PRO A 166 -14.17 -9.36 -24.40
N ARG A 167 -13.53 -10.52 -24.44
CA ARG A 167 -12.72 -10.94 -25.61
C ARG A 167 -13.52 -11.05 -26.90
N ALA A 168 -14.83 -11.31 -26.78
CA ALA A 168 -15.74 -11.35 -27.93
C ALA A 168 -16.02 -9.97 -28.54
N GLU A 169 -15.73 -8.90 -27.81
CA GLU A 169 -15.97 -7.53 -28.30
C GLU A 169 -14.80 -7.03 -29.15
N GLU A 170 -15.13 -6.28 -30.18
CA GLU A 170 -14.15 -5.61 -31.02
C GLU A 170 -13.51 -4.46 -30.24
N VAL A 171 -12.18 -4.41 -30.25
CA VAL A 171 -11.42 -3.37 -29.50
C VAL A 171 -11.43 -2.08 -30.32
N PRO A 172 -11.97 -0.98 -29.78
CA PRO A 172 -11.99 0.29 -30.49
C PRO A 172 -10.59 0.83 -30.79
N GLU A 173 -10.46 1.62 -31.85
CA GLU A 173 -9.21 2.26 -32.22
C GLU A 173 -8.65 3.14 -31.09
N GLY A 174 -7.35 3.14 -30.91
CA GLY A 174 -6.65 3.93 -29.88
C GLY A 174 -6.54 3.24 -28.52
N TYR A 175 -7.19 2.11 -28.30
CA TYR A 175 -7.08 1.34 -27.07
C TYR A 175 -5.78 0.55 -27.06
N LYS A 176 -5.08 0.56 -25.91
CA LYS A 176 -3.83 -0.19 -25.70
C LYS A 176 -3.99 -1.16 -24.54
N GLU A 177 -3.63 -2.42 -24.78
CA GLU A 177 -3.80 -3.50 -23.79
C GLU A 177 -2.86 -3.33 -22.58
N LEU A 178 -3.38 -3.68 -21.39
CA LEU A 178 -2.67 -3.74 -20.12
C LEU A 178 -2.95 -5.07 -19.40
N SER A 179 -1.89 -5.77 -19.03
CA SER A 179 -1.97 -7.02 -18.26
C SER A 179 -1.84 -6.74 -16.77
N PHE A 180 -2.92 -6.32 -16.11
CA PHE A 180 -2.92 -6.05 -14.68
C PHE A 180 -2.68 -7.31 -13.83
N VAL A 181 -2.05 -7.12 -12.66
CA VAL A 181 -1.83 -8.17 -11.65
C VAL A 181 -3.09 -8.43 -10.84
N CYS A 182 -3.80 -7.38 -10.46
CA CYS A 182 -5.00 -7.46 -9.65
C CYS A 182 -6.25 -7.50 -10.55
N LEU A 183 -6.77 -8.70 -10.77
CA LEU A 183 -7.95 -8.96 -11.59
C LEU A 183 -9.05 -9.65 -10.79
N ARG A 184 -10.27 -9.45 -11.22
CA ARG A 184 -11.42 -10.26 -10.84
C ARG A 184 -11.40 -11.59 -11.60
N PRO A 185 -12.19 -12.61 -11.19
CA PRO A 185 -12.22 -13.89 -11.87
C PRO A 185 -12.61 -13.82 -13.35
N ASP A 186 -13.44 -12.85 -13.72
CA ASP A 186 -13.88 -12.57 -15.09
C ASP A 186 -12.83 -11.84 -15.95
N GLY A 187 -11.65 -11.55 -15.41
CA GLY A 187 -10.56 -10.85 -16.08
C GLY A 187 -10.60 -9.34 -16.00
N ALA A 188 -11.68 -8.72 -15.54
CA ALA A 188 -11.73 -7.28 -15.36
C ALA A 188 -10.80 -6.82 -14.23
N PHE A 189 -10.21 -5.62 -14.37
CA PHE A 189 -9.32 -5.08 -13.35
C PHE A 189 -10.01 -4.85 -12.01
N GLU A 190 -9.26 -5.02 -10.93
CA GLU A 190 -9.72 -4.72 -9.58
C GLU A 190 -9.44 -3.25 -9.24
N ALA A 191 -10.51 -2.48 -9.04
CA ALA A 191 -10.41 -1.04 -8.80
C ALA A 191 -10.10 -0.72 -7.33
N PRO A 192 -9.37 0.38 -7.04
CA PRO A 192 -9.12 0.83 -5.66
C PRO A 192 -10.39 1.05 -4.84
N SER A 193 -11.48 1.51 -5.49
CA SER A 193 -12.78 1.70 -4.85
C SER A 193 -13.39 0.40 -4.34
N THR A 194 -13.30 -0.69 -5.13
CA THR A 194 -13.82 -2.01 -4.79
C THR A 194 -13.05 -2.60 -3.62
N VAL A 195 -11.72 -2.54 -3.67
CA VAL A 195 -10.86 -2.94 -2.54
C VAL A 195 -11.19 -2.14 -1.29
N GLY A 196 -11.40 -0.83 -1.41
CA GLY A 196 -11.82 0.04 -0.30
C GLY A 196 -13.18 -0.34 0.29
N ILE A 197 -14.16 -0.76 -0.54
CA ILE A 197 -15.45 -1.28 -0.08
C ILE A 197 -15.23 -2.56 0.72
N MET A 198 -14.33 -3.43 0.27
CA MET A 198 -14.02 -4.68 0.96
C MET A 198 -13.37 -4.43 2.33
N CYS A 199 -12.45 -3.47 2.43
CA CYS A 199 -11.89 -3.05 3.72
C CYS A 199 -12.99 -2.59 4.70
N ARG A 200 -13.94 -1.77 4.23
CA ARG A 200 -15.10 -1.35 5.04
C ARG A 200 -15.99 -2.52 5.45
N THR A 201 -16.13 -3.52 4.61
CA THR A 201 -16.89 -4.74 4.93
C THR A 201 -16.18 -5.58 5.99
N ALA A 202 -14.87 -5.72 5.90
CA ALA A 202 -14.05 -6.42 6.89
C ALA A 202 -14.15 -5.75 8.27
N ARG A 203 -14.03 -4.42 8.34
CA ARG A 203 -14.24 -3.63 9.57
C ARG A 203 -15.55 -3.96 10.30
N LYS A 204 -16.63 -4.14 9.53
CA LYS A 204 -17.96 -4.40 10.09
C LYS A 204 -18.18 -5.84 10.51
N LYS A 205 -17.40 -6.78 10.00
CA LYS A 205 -17.65 -8.22 10.13
C LYS A 205 -16.62 -8.98 10.95
N LEU A 206 -15.44 -8.42 11.12
CA LEU A 206 -14.34 -9.06 11.82
C LEU A 206 -14.05 -8.29 13.12
N GLU A 207 -14.21 -8.97 14.23
CA GLU A 207 -13.86 -8.47 15.54
C GLU A 207 -12.35 -8.17 15.63
N GLY A 208 -12.00 -7.05 16.24
CA GLY A 208 -10.62 -6.58 16.36
C GLY A 208 -10.06 -5.95 15.08
N LEU A 209 -10.92 -5.70 14.07
CA LEU A 209 -10.59 -4.99 12.84
C LEU A 209 -11.46 -3.73 12.64
N GLU A 210 -12.01 -3.19 13.71
CA GLU A 210 -12.98 -2.07 13.69
C GLU A 210 -12.37 -0.80 13.06
N ASP A 211 -11.06 -0.61 13.19
CA ASP A 211 -10.33 0.52 12.61
C ASP A 211 -9.63 0.20 11.29
N PHE A 212 -9.78 -1.04 10.80
CA PHE A 212 -9.06 -1.48 9.62
C PHE A 212 -9.37 -0.62 8.39
N HIS A 213 -8.32 -0.15 7.77
CA HIS A 213 -8.34 0.49 6.45
C HIS A 213 -7.08 0.11 5.66
N PHE A 214 -7.15 0.16 4.35
CA PHE A 214 -6.06 -0.35 3.50
C PHE A 214 -4.68 0.22 3.84
N HIS A 215 -4.60 1.48 4.25
CA HIS A 215 -3.32 2.12 4.58
C HIS A 215 -2.64 1.54 5.83
N MET A 216 -3.41 0.88 6.72
CA MET A 216 -2.83 0.15 7.86
C MET A 216 -1.87 -0.95 7.43
N LEU A 217 -2.09 -1.61 6.28
CA LEU A 217 -1.17 -2.62 5.74
C LEU A 217 0.23 -2.03 5.53
N ARG A 218 0.30 -0.79 5.05
CA ARG A 218 1.57 -0.07 4.89
C ARG A 218 2.21 0.29 6.22
N HIS A 219 1.43 0.70 7.22
CA HIS A 219 1.93 0.95 8.57
C HIS A 219 2.45 -0.34 9.20
N THR A 220 1.72 -1.44 9.03
CA THR A 220 2.12 -2.77 9.49
C THR A 220 3.43 -3.23 8.84
N TYR A 221 3.55 -3.12 7.52
CA TYR A 221 4.78 -3.42 6.80
C TYR A 221 5.97 -2.62 7.34
N THR A 222 5.79 -1.32 7.52
CA THR A 222 6.83 -0.43 8.05
C THR A 222 7.23 -0.83 9.46
N SER A 223 6.25 -1.02 10.35
CA SER A 223 6.50 -1.43 11.74
C SER A 223 7.20 -2.77 11.83
N ASN A 224 6.75 -3.76 11.04
CA ASN A 224 7.36 -5.09 11.02
C ASN A 224 8.82 -5.05 10.57
N LEU A 225 9.16 -4.33 9.50
CA LEU A 225 10.53 -4.19 9.04
C LEU A 225 11.42 -3.54 10.10
N LEU A 226 10.99 -2.40 10.65
CA LEU A 226 11.77 -1.67 11.64
C LEU A 226 11.94 -2.45 12.95
N SER A 227 10.90 -3.15 13.40
CA SER A 227 10.97 -3.99 14.61
C SER A 227 11.87 -5.21 14.43
N ASN A 228 12.07 -5.68 13.20
CA ASN A 228 13.00 -6.77 12.88
C ASN A 228 14.38 -6.29 12.44
N GLY A 229 14.72 -5.02 12.68
CA GLY A 229 16.07 -4.49 12.52
C GLY A 229 16.42 -3.94 11.14
N ALA A 230 15.45 -3.77 10.25
CA ALA A 230 15.71 -3.10 8.99
C ALA A 230 16.11 -1.62 9.21
N ALA A 231 17.10 -1.16 8.46
CA ALA A 231 17.55 0.22 8.57
C ALA A 231 16.42 1.18 8.14
N PRO A 232 16.14 2.24 8.92
CA PRO A 232 15.07 3.21 8.59
C PRO A 232 15.21 3.83 7.20
N LYS A 233 16.45 3.98 6.72
CA LYS A 233 16.76 4.51 5.40
C LYS A 233 16.27 3.57 4.29
N ASP A 234 16.52 2.28 4.43
CA ASP A 234 16.09 1.26 3.46
C ASP A 234 14.56 1.17 3.42
N VAL A 235 13.92 1.18 4.60
CA VAL A 235 12.45 1.20 4.70
C VAL A 235 11.86 2.46 4.05
N GLN A 236 12.51 3.61 4.21
CA GLN A 236 12.12 4.86 3.54
C GLN A 236 12.16 4.72 2.01
N GLU A 237 13.22 4.13 1.48
CA GLU A 237 13.41 3.94 0.03
C GLU A 237 12.38 2.96 -0.54
N LEU A 238 12.17 1.80 0.07
CA LEU A 238 11.14 0.82 -0.29
C LEU A 238 9.75 1.46 -0.35
N LEU A 239 9.42 2.26 0.63
CA LEU A 239 8.13 2.94 0.71
C LEU A 239 8.03 4.15 -0.24
N GLY A 240 9.15 4.71 -0.68
CA GLY A 240 9.17 5.96 -1.43
C GLY A 240 8.69 7.16 -0.59
N HIS A 241 9.04 7.18 0.70
CA HIS A 241 8.85 8.36 1.54
C HIS A 241 9.91 9.41 1.22
N THR A 242 9.50 10.67 1.08
CA THR A 242 10.46 11.77 0.85
C THR A 242 11.07 12.27 2.15
N ASP A 243 10.39 12.05 3.26
CA ASP A 243 10.83 12.45 4.59
C ASP A 243 10.98 11.22 5.48
N VAL A 244 12.19 11.02 5.99
CA VAL A 244 12.52 9.97 6.98
C VAL A 244 11.63 10.11 8.21
N SER A 245 11.22 11.35 8.52
CA SER A 245 10.39 11.64 9.66
C SER A 245 9.08 10.83 9.67
N THR A 246 8.49 10.59 8.51
CA THR A 246 7.28 9.75 8.41
C THR A 246 7.56 8.30 8.78
N THR A 247 8.72 7.76 8.41
CA THR A 247 9.16 6.41 8.78
C THR A 247 9.54 6.35 10.25
N MET A 248 10.25 7.37 10.75
CA MET A 248 10.68 7.45 12.13
C MET A 248 9.52 7.66 13.12
N ASN A 249 8.42 8.31 12.71
CA ASN A 249 7.23 8.41 13.55
C ASN A 249 6.60 7.04 13.84
N ILE A 250 6.59 6.16 12.83
CA ILE A 250 6.12 4.78 13.01
C ILE A 250 7.09 4.02 13.93
N TYR A 251 8.41 4.28 13.81
CA TYR A 251 9.44 3.66 14.66
C TYR A 251 9.45 4.16 16.10
N ALA A 252 9.12 5.41 16.35
CA ALA A 252 9.05 5.96 17.72
C ALA A 252 8.05 5.18 18.60
N HIS A 253 7.09 4.51 17.98
CA HIS A 253 6.13 3.62 18.63
C HIS A 253 6.57 2.14 18.61
N ALA A 254 7.76 1.83 18.07
CA ALA A 254 8.30 0.48 18.13
C ALA A 254 8.40 0.02 19.59
N THR A 255 8.01 -1.20 19.82
CA THR A 255 7.84 -1.81 21.13
C THR A 255 9.11 -1.66 22.01
N ARG A 256 8.94 -1.63 23.33
CA ARG A 256 10.02 -1.66 24.31
C ARG A 256 11.03 -2.79 24.05
N GLU A 257 10.58 -3.84 23.39
CA GLU A 257 11.35 -4.99 22.96
C GLU A 257 12.35 -4.66 21.83
N ALA A 258 11.94 -3.89 20.82
CA ALA A 258 12.84 -3.40 19.77
C ALA A 258 13.93 -2.48 20.33
N LYS A 259 13.59 -1.62 21.32
CA LYS A 259 14.56 -0.78 22.02
C LYS A 259 15.58 -1.61 22.81
N ARG A 260 15.13 -2.69 23.47
CA ARG A 260 16.01 -3.64 24.16
C ARG A 260 16.93 -4.39 23.21
N THR A 261 16.39 -4.83 22.06
CA THR A 261 17.17 -5.51 21.02
C THR A 261 18.25 -4.58 20.46
N SER A 262 17.93 -3.31 20.22
CA SER A 262 18.91 -2.30 19.79
C SER A 262 20.00 -2.07 20.84
N ALA A 263 19.65 -2.01 22.13
CA ALA A 263 20.63 -1.88 23.20
C ALA A 263 21.59 -3.09 23.27
N ARG A 264 21.06 -4.30 23.04
CA ARG A 264 21.87 -5.55 23.01
C ARG A 264 22.82 -5.64 21.81
N LEU A 265 22.67 -4.79 20.78
CA LEU A 265 23.66 -4.73 19.69
C LEU A 265 25.03 -4.27 20.19
N LEU A 266 25.10 -3.50 21.29
CA LEU A 266 26.36 -3.11 21.93
C LEU A 266 27.10 -4.33 22.52
N ASP A 267 26.38 -5.30 23.03
CA ASP A 267 26.98 -6.55 23.58
C ASP A 267 27.72 -7.33 22.48
N LYS A 268 27.25 -7.28 21.24
CA LYS A 268 27.94 -7.91 20.10
C LYS A 268 29.24 -7.21 19.71
N VAL A 269 29.34 -5.90 19.95
CA VAL A 269 30.54 -5.10 19.67
C VAL A 269 31.58 -5.37 20.76
N ILE A 270 31.15 -5.56 22.01
CA ILE A 270 32.03 -5.76 23.17
C ILE A 270 32.42 -7.22 23.32
N GLY A 271 31.52 -8.17 22.98
CA GLY A 271 31.76 -9.62 23.08
C GLY A 271 32.48 -10.24 21.88
N GLY A 272 32.90 -9.45 20.90
CA GLY A 272 33.68 -9.85 19.71
C GLY A 272 35.18 -9.67 19.86
N ALA A 273 35.68 -9.64 21.09
CA ALA A 273 37.14 -9.66 21.41
C ALA A 273 37.55 -11.01 22.00
#